data_0ae615f3de84ae7672a0e4fd24b2e4a5
#
_entry.id   0ae615f3de84ae7672a0e4fd24b2e4a5
#
_cell.length_a   1.000
_cell.length_b   1.000
_cell.length_c   1.000
_cell.angle_alpha   90.00
_cell.angle_beta   90.00
_cell.angle_gamma   90.00
#
_symmetry.space_group_name_H-M   'P 1'
#
loop_
_entity.id
_entity.type
_entity.pdbx_description
1 polymer ?
#
loop_
_entity_poly.entity_id
_entity_poly.type
_entity_poly.pdbx_seq_one_letter_code
_entity_poly.pdbx_strand_id
1 'polypeptide(L)'
;MKLKNKHLIGLEGYPKQDINEIIETAFSFKEVLERPIKKVPSLQGKTIVNLFFENSTRTRISFELAEKRLSADSINFSASSSSLNKGETFKDTVKNIESMKIDAAVIRHPFPGSALMLTNYIDSVVINACLLYTSPSPRDLMR
;
A
#
# COMPACT_ATOMS: atom_id res chain seq x y z
N MET A 1 -16.77 8.95 7.18
CA MET A 1 -15.78 10.01 6.96
C MET A 1 -15.07 9.79 5.63
N LYS A 2 -14.78 10.84 4.91
CA LYS A 2 -14.18 10.74 3.59
C LYS A 2 -12.92 11.58 3.51
N LEU A 3 -11.79 10.94 3.20
CA LEU A 3 -10.53 11.65 3.02
C LEU A 3 -10.55 12.43 1.71
N LYS A 4 -9.85 13.56 1.67
CA LYS A 4 -9.76 14.37 0.45
C LYS A 4 -8.95 13.70 -0.63
N ASN A 5 -7.86 13.01 -0.25
CA ASN A 5 -6.98 12.38 -1.20
C ASN A 5 -7.34 10.91 -1.35
N LYS A 6 -7.41 10.46 -2.58
CA LYS A 6 -7.69 9.06 -2.89
C LYS A 6 -6.52 8.15 -2.51
N HIS A 7 -5.29 8.64 -2.74
CA HIS A 7 -4.08 7.84 -2.56
C HIS A 7 -3.27 8.30 -1.36
N LEU A 8 -2.48 7.40 -0.80
CA LEU A 8 -1.53 7.72 0.25
C LEU A 8 -0.12 7.48 -0.28
N ILE A 9 0.41 8.46 -1.00
CA ILE A 9 1.74 8.38 -1.62
C ILE A 9 2.80 8.91 -0.66
N GLY A 10 2.51 10.00 0.02
CA GLY A 10 3.37 10.64 1.00
C GLY A 10 2.55 11.64 1.78
N LEU A 11 3.17 12.32 2.72
CA LEU A 11 2.46 13.27 3.58
C LEU A 11 2.52 14.70 3.06
N GLU A 12 3.36 14.97 2.09
CA GLU A 12 3.46 16.30 1.52
C GLU A 12 2.14 16.71 0.88
N GLY A 13 1.62 17.87 1.28
CA GLY A 13 0.35 18.34 0.79
C GLY A 13 -0.86 17.61 1.35
N TYR A 14 -0.66 16.64 2.25
CA TYR A 14 -1.76 15.89 2.84
C TYR A 14 -2.38 16.73 3.97
N PRO A 15 -3.70 16.96 3.95
CA PRO A 15 -4.32 17.81 4.99
C PRO A 15 -4.11 17.25 6.38
N LYS A 16 -3.80 18.13 7.32
CA LYS A 16 -3.61 17.73 8.73
C LYS A 16 -4.82 17.00 9.28
N GLN A 17 -6.01 17.46 8.90
CA GLN A 17 -7.24 16.82 9.34
C GLN A 17 -7.34 15.38 8.89
N ASP A 18 -6.92 15.10 7.66
CA ASP A 18 -6.94 13.75 7.11
C ASP A 18 -5.90 12.86 7.81
N ILE A 19 -4.73 13.41 8.12
CA ILE A 19 -3.70 12.68 8.85
C ILE A 19 -4.22 12.29 10.23
N ASN A 20 -4.84 13.23 10.93
CA ASN A 20 -5.42 12.97 12.26
C ASN A 20 -6.50 11.91 12.18
N GLU A 21 -7.33 11.94 11.15
CA GLU A 21 -8.39 10.97 10.95
C GLU A 21 -7.85 9.56 10.74
N ILE A 22 -6.78 9.44 9.96
CA ILE A 22 -6.12 8.14 9.75
C ILE A 22 -5.59 7.61 11.08
N ILE A 23 -4.93 8.47 11.86
CA ILE A 23 -4.35 8.06 13.14
C ILE A 23 -5.45 7.66 14.13
N GLU A 24 -6.52 8.42 14.22
CA GLU A 24 -7.64 8.09 15.11
C GLU A 24 -8.31 6.79 14.72
N THR A 25 -8.46 6.56 13.42
CA THR A 25 -9.01 5.30 12.92
C THR A 25 -8.09 4.13 13.28
N ALA A 26 -6.78 4.33 13.17
CA ALA A 26 -5.82 3.30 13.57
C ALA A 26 -5.95 2.95 15.06
N PHE A 27 -6.13 3.96 15.91
CA PHE A 27 -6.35 3.72 17.34
C PHE A 27 -7.63 2.94 17.59
N SER A 28 -8.69 3.22 16.85
CA SER A 28 -9.95 2.47 17.03
C SER A 28 -9.78 1.00 16.60
N PHE A 29 -8.97 0.73 15.58
CA PHE A 29 -8.69 -0.65 15.16
C PHE A 29 -7.74 -1.37 16.11
N LYS A 30 -6.98 -0.66 16.91
CA LYS A 30 -6.08 -1.26 17.89
C LYS A 30 -6.84 -2.17 18.86
N GLU A 31 -8.05 -1.79 19.20
CA GLU A 31 -8.92 -2.57 20.09
C GLU A 31 -9.22 -3.96 19.52
N VAL A 32 -9.26 -4.10 18.19
CA VAL A 32 -9.52 -5.40 17.55
C VAL A 32 -8.45 -6.41 17.92
N LEU A 33 -7.21 -5.96 18.15
CA LEU A 33 -6.11 -6.84 18.51
C LEU A 33 -6.25 -7.44 19.92
N GLU A 34 -7.08 -6.82 20.75
CA GLU A 34 -7.35 -7.29 22.11
C GLU A 34 -8.48 -8.33 22.14
N ARG A 35 -9.15 -8.57 21.04
CA ARG A 35 -10.28 -9.50 20.98
C ARG A 35 -9.80 -10.93 20.79
N PRO A 36 -10.58 -11.92 21.27
CA PRO A 36 -10.29 -13.33 20.97
C PRO A 36 -10.25 -13.60 19.46
N ILE A 37 -11.18 -12.99 18.71
CA ILE A 37 -11.19 -13.05 17.25
C ILE A 37 -10.75 -11.69 16.73
N LYS A 38 -9.54 -11.64 16.18
CA LYS A 38 -8.91 -10.40 15.72
C LYS A 38 -9.27 -10.11 14.28
N LYS A 39 -10.57 -10.00 14.00
CA LYS A 39 -11.06 -9.82 12.64
C LYS A 39 -12.35 -9.00 12.63
N VAL A 40 -12.44 -8.08 11.69
CA VAL A 40 -13.65 -7.27 11.45
C VAL A 40 -13.94 -7.23 9.95
N PRO A 41 -15.20 -7.04 9.52
CA PRO A 41 -15.56 -7.11 8.10
C PRO A 41 -15.42 -5.80 7.34
N SER A 42 -14.60 -4.87 7.81
CA SER A 42 -14.52 -3.52 7.23
C SER A 42 -14.19 -3.50 5.75
N LEU A 43 -13.35 -4.43 5.28
CA LEU A 43 -12.95 -4.51 3.88
C LEU A 43 -13.41 -5.80 3.21
N GLN A 44 -14.47 -6.40 3.72
CA GLN A 44 -15.01 -7.62 3.12
C GLN A 44 -15.42 -7.36 1.67
N GLY A 45 -15.00 -8.22 0.77
CA GLY A 45 -15.27 -8.08 -0.66
C GLY A 45 -14.27 -7.21 -1.40
N LYS A 46 -13.30 -6.60 -0.70
CA LYS A 46 -12.24 -5.81 -1.33
C LYS A 46 -11.01 -6.66 -1.58
N THR A 47 -10.33 -6.39 -2.68
CA THR A 47 -9.10 -7.10 -3.06
C THR A 47 -7.93 -6.13 -3.02
N ILE A 48 -6.88 -6.47 -2.28
CA ILE A 48 -5.71 -5.63 -2.13
C ILE A 48 -4.49 -6.42 -2.62
N VAL A 49 -3.69 -5.83 -3.50
CA VAL A 49 -2.47 -6.44 -3.97
C VAL A 49 -1.27 -5.74 -3.32
N ASN A 50 -0.33 -6.53 -2.84
CA ASN A 50 0.92 -6.04 -2.28
C ASN A 50 2.00 -6.19 -3.34
N LEU A 51 2.43 -5.06 -3.91
CA LEU A 51 3.44 -5.01 -4.97
C LEU A 51 4.79 -4.66 -4.36
N PHE A 52 5.56 -5.68 -4.01
CA PHE A 52 6.85 -5.48 -3.37
C PHE A 52 7.97 -5.77 -4.36
N PHE A 53 8.63 -4.71 -4.82
CA PHE A 53 9.73 -4.75 -5.77
C PHE A 53 11.09 -4.71 -5.09
N GLU A 54 11.11 -4.71 -3.77
CA GLU A 54 12.33 -4.93 -2.98
C GLU A 54 11.96 -5.75 -1.76
N ASN A 55 12.94 -6.45 -1.20
CA ASN A 55 12.71 -7.32 -0.06
C ASN A 55 12.40 -6.52 1.20
N SER A 56 11.24 -6.77 1.78
CA SER A 56 10.88 -6.25 3.08
C SER A 56 9.82 -7.15 3.69
N THR A 57 10.28 -8.22 4.32
CA THR A 57 9.40 -9.22 4.89
C THR A 57 8.49 -8.62 5.96
N ARG A 58 9.06 -7.81 6.85
CA ARG A 58 8.28 -7.22 7.94
C ARG A 58 7.17 -6.33 7.41
N THR A 59 7.48 -5.44 6.47
CA THR A 59 6.47 -4.52 5.92
C THR A 59 5.38 -5.28 5.18
N ARG A 60 5.77 -6.26 4.36
CA ARG A 60 4.81 -7.07 3.62
C ARG A 60 3.87 -7.82 4.55
N ILE A 61 4.42 -8.46 5.57
CA ILE A 61 3.61 -9.22 6.54
C ILE A 61 2.68 -8.29 7.31
N SER A 62 3.14 -7.10 7.68
CA SER A 62 2.30 -6.14 8.39
C SER A 62 1.09 -5.73 7.58
N PHE A 63 1.29 -5.41 6.30
CA PHE A 63 0.17 -5.05 5.43
C PHE A 63 -0.74 -6.25 5.16
N GLU A 64 -0.17 -7.40 4.86
CA GLU A 64 -0.96 -8.60 4.59
C GLU A 64 -1.83 -8.97 5.79
N LEU A 65 -1.26 -8.94 6.99
CA LEU A 65 -2.01 -9.27 8.18
C LEU A 65 -3.11 -8.26 8.47
N ALA A 66 -2.84 -6.97 8.29
CA ALA A 66 -3.86 -5.93 8.45
C ALA A 66 -5.01 -6.14 7.46
N GLU A 67 -4.69 -6.43 6.21
CA GLU A 67 -5.70 -6.69 5.18
C GLU A 67 -6.58 -7.87 5.56
N LYS A 68 -5.99 -8.95 6.02
CA LYS A 68 -6.73 -10.14 6.43
C LYS A 68 -7.60 -9.88 7.65
N ARG A 69 -7.09 -9.11 8.60
CA ARG A 69 -7.88 -8.77 9.80
C ARG A 69 -9.05 -7.87 9.50
N LEU A 70 -8.98 -7.11 8.41
CA LEU A 70 -10.08 -6.29 7.92
C LEU A 70 -10.98 -7.04 6.93
N SER A 71 -10.72 -8.33 6.73
CA SER A 71 -11.47 -9.24 5.85
C SER A 71 -11.31 -8.94 4.36
N ALA A 72 -10.22 -8.28 3.96
CA ALA A 72 -9.90 -8.11 2.56
C ALA A 72 -9.25 -9.37 2.00
N ASP A 73 -9.38 -9.56 0.69
CA ASP A 73 -8.59 -10.57 -0.01
C ASP A 73 -7.21 -9.99 -0.29
N SER A 74 -6.18 -10.69 0.12
CA SER A 74 -4.79 -10.27 -0.03
C SER A 74 -4.10 -11.05 -1.11
N ILE A 75 -3.43 -10.34 -2.03
CA ILE A 75 -2.63 -10.96 -3.07
C ILE A 75 -1.23 -10.38 -2.98
N ASN A 76 -0.22 -11.27 -2.94
CA ASN A 76 1.17 -10.85 -2.89
C ASN A 76 1.83 -11.04 -4.25
N PHE A 77 2.54 -10.00 -4.69
CA PHE A 77 3.34 -10.04 -5.91
C PHE A 77 4.78 -9.73 -5.56
N SER A 78 5.70 -10.53 -6.07
CA SER A 78 7.13 -10.30 -5.90
C SER A 78 7.80 -10.30 -7.27
N ALA A 79 8.63 -9.30 -7.51
CA ALA A 79 9.27 -9.11 -8.81
C ALA A 79 10.62 -9.80 -8.93
N SER A 80 11.08 -10.47 -7.90
CA SER A 80 12.46 -10.96 -7.85
C SER A 80 12.82 -12.00 -8.92
N SER A 81 11.83 -12.73 -9.41
CA SER A 81 12.09 -13.80 -10.39
C SER A 81 10.98 -13.90 -11.42
N SER A 82 10.23 -12.85 -11.58
CA SER A 82 8.99 -12.93 -12.33
C SER A 82 9.09 -12.26 -13.69
N SER A 83 7.98 -11.82 -14.18
CA SER A 83 7.78 -11.26 -15.51
C SER A 83 8.71 -10.14 -15.90
N LEU A 84 9.29 -9.40 -14.93
CA LEU A 84 10.26 -8.35 -15.27
C LEU A 84 11.49 -8.92 -15.96
N ASN A 85 11.90 -10.13 -15.60
CA ASN A 85 13.03 -10.81 -16.22
C ASN A 85 12.67 -11.37 -17.59
N LYS A 86 11.41 -11.37 -17.94
CA LYS A 86 10.92 -11.85 -19.24
C LYS A 86 10.64 -10.70 -20.21
N GLY A 87 11.11 -9.50 -19.89
CA GLY A 87 10.92 -8.33 -20.74
C GLY A 87 9.63 -7.58 -20.49
N GLU A 88 8.84 -7.97 -19.51
CA GLU A 88 7.63 -7.26 -19.16
C GLU A 88 7.98 -5.97 -18.42
N THR A 89 7.35 -4.85 -18.80
CA THR A 89 7.60 -3.58 -18.15
C THR A 89 6.78 -3.44 -16.87
N PHE A 90 7.20 -2.50 -16.01
CA PHE A 90 6.43 -2.17 -14.81
C PHE A 90 4.98 -1.82 -15.18
N LYS A 91 4.81 -0.99 -16.21
CA LYS A 91 3.49 -0.58 -16.67
C LYS A 91 2.63 -1.78 -17.08
N ASP A 92 3.20 -2.71 -17.82
CA ASP A 92 2.46 -3.90 -18.29
C ASP A 92 2.05 -4.77 -17.11
N THR A 93 2.97 -4.96 -16.17
CA THR A 93 2.70 -5.76 -14.97
C THR A 93 1.52 -5.18 -14.18
N VAL A 94 1.56 -3.88 -13.90
CA VAL A 94 0.50 -3.26 -13.08
C VAL A 94 -0.83 -3.19 -13.81
N LYS A 95 -0.83 -3.03 -15.13
CA LYS A 95 -2.06 -3.05 -15.90
C LYS A 95 -2.70 -4.43 -15.94
N ASN A 96 -1.89 -5.47 -16.01
CA ASN A 96 -2.40 -6.83 -15.93
C ASN A 96 -3.05 -7.10 -14.57
N ILE A 97 -2.42 -6.62 -13.51
CA ILE A 97 -2.96 -6.77 -12.17
C ILE A 97 -4.27 -5.99 -12.02
N GLU A 98 -4.33 -4.77 -12.54
CA GLU A 98 -5.53 -3.95 -12.50
C GLU A 98 -6.71 -4.63 -13.20
N SER A 99 -6.44 -5.35 -14.28
CA SER A 99 -7.49 -6.05 -15.02
C SER A 99 -8.15 -7.15 -14.19
N MET A 100 -7.53 -7.55 -13.09
CA MET A 100 -8.07 -8.55 -12.17
C MET A 100 -9.06 -7.96 -11.16
N LYS A 101 -9.43 -6.69 -11.33
CA LYS A 101 -10.44 -6.02 -10.49
C LYS A 101 -10.00 -5.84 -9.04
N ILE A 102 -8.80 -5.33 -8.83
CA ILE A 102 -8.34 -4.99 -7.49
C ILE A 102 -8.91 -3.65 -7.04
N ASP A 103 -9.00 -3.46 -5.73
CA ASP A 103 -9.51 -2.21 -5.13
C ASP A 103 -8.40 -1.31 -4.62
N ALA A 104 -7.28 -1.88 -4.21
CA ALA A 104 -6.14 -1.12 -3.72
C ALA A 104 -4.84 -1.85 -4.01
N ALA A 105 -3.78 -1.07 -4.16
CA ALA A 105 -2.42 -1.59 -4.32
C ALA A 105 -1.51 -0.94 -3.29
N VAL A 106 -0.77 -1.79 -2.56
CA VAL A 106 0.28 -1.35 -1.65
C VAL A 106 1.60 -1.58 -2.38
N ILE A 107 2.37 -0.53 -2.60
CA ILE A 107 3.60 -0.63 -3.37
C ILE A 107 4.83 -0.30 -2.53
N ARG A 108 5.88 -1.09 -2.69
CA ARG A 108 7.21 -0.81 -2.19
C ARG A 108 8.21 -1.01 -3.32
N HIS A 109 8.87 0.07 -3.72
CA HIS A 109 9.76 0.06 -4.88
C HIS A 109 11.03 0.83 -4.55
N PRO A 110 12.21 0.38 -5.02
CA PRO A 110 13.46 1.05 -4.70
C PRO A 110 13.61 2.42 -5.35
N PHE A 111 12.90 2.70 -6.43
CA PHE A 111 13.04 3.99 -7.12
C PHE A 111 12.04 5.02 -6.63
N PRO A 112 12.48 6.26 -6.36
CA PRO A 112 11.58 7.34 -5.97
C PRO A 112 10.54 7.60 -7.06
N GLY A 113 9.33 7.97 -6.66
CA GLY A 113 8.28 8.31 -7.62
C GLY A 113 7.51 7.13 -8.20
N SER A 114 7.89 5.90 -7.88
CA SER A 114 7.21 4.73 -8.42
C SER A 114 5.75 4.66 -7.98
N ALA A 115 5.45 5.00 -6.73
CA ALA A 115 4.08 5.00 -6.23
C ALA A 115 3.23 6.05 -6.96
N LEU A 116 3.78 7.24 -7.18
CA LEU A 116 3.08 8.27 -7.92
C LEU A 116 2.85 7.86 -9.38
N MET A 117 3.86 7.24 -10.00
CA MET A 117 3.74 6.74 -11.36
C MET A 117 2.63 5.70 -11.46
N LEU A 118 2.52 4.84 -10.45
CA LEU A 118 1.48 3.81 -10.42
C LEU A 118 0.07 4.41 -10.50
N THR A 119 -0.14 5.58 -9.89
CA THR A 119 -1.45 6.23 -9.95
C THR A 119 -1.87 6.62 -11.36
N ASN A 120 -0.92 6.74 -12.28
CA ASN A 120 -1.21 7.04 -13.68
C ASN A 120 -1.61 5.81 -14.48
N TYR A 121 -1.31 4.61 -13.95
CA TYR A 121 -1.53 3.37 -14.69
C TYR A 121 -2.76 2.62 -14.21
N ILE A 122 -3.20 2.84 -12.98
CA ILE A 122 -4.35 2.13 -12.41
C ILE A 122 -5.33 3.10 -11.76
N ASP A 123 -6.58 2.68 -11.67
CA ASP A 123 -7.65 3.47 -11.03
C ASP A 123 -7.82 3.13 -9.56
N SER A 124 -7.20 2.06 -9.10
CA SER A 124 -7.30 1.62 -7.72
C SER A 124 -6.58 2.58 -6.77
N VAL A 125 -6.91 2.49 -5.49
CA VAL A 125 -6.20 3.26 -4.47
C VAL A 125 -4.76 2.78 -4.38
N VAL A 126 -3.81 3.72 -4.28
CA VAL A 126 -2.39 3.40 -4.15
C VAL A 126 -1.88 3.85 -2.78
N ILE A 127 -1.23 2.94 -2.06
CA ILE A 127 -0.60 3.21 -0.78
C ILE A 127 0.90 2.95 -0.93
N ASN A 128 1.71 3.96 -0.62
CA ASN A 128 3.17 3.84 -0.67
C ASN A 128 3.68 3.24 0.63
N ALA A 129 4.25 2.05 0.56
CA ALA A 129 4.80 1.36 1.73
C ALA A 129 6.28 1.66 1.95
N CYS A 130 6.88 2.53 1.13
CA CYS A 130 8.29 2.89 1.24
C CYS A 130 8.44 4.40 1.23
N LEU A 131 8.11 5.02 2.36
CA LEU A 131 8.11 6.49 2.49
C LEU A 131 9.51 7.09 2.40
N LEU A 132 10.55 6.30 2.61
CA LEU A 132 11.92 6.79 2.57
C LEU A 132 12.32 7.36 1.21
N TYR A 133 11.65 6.92 0.15
CA TYR A 133 11.96 7.36 -1.20
C TYR A 133 11.07 8.48 -1.71
N THR A 134 10.08 8.89 -0.91
CA THR A 134 9.20 10.00 -1.28
C THR A 134 9.52 11.28 -0.52
N SER A 135 10.20 11.16 0.63
CA SER A 135 10.67 12.30 1.41
C SER A 135 12.09 12.02 1.88
N PRO A 136 12.96 13.03 1.97
CA PRO A 136 14.29 12.80 2.52
C PRO A 136 14.17 12.31 3.96
N SER A 137 14.88 11.24 4.29
CA SER A 137 14.99 10.82 5.68
C SER A 137 15.91 11.76 6.44
N PRO A 138 15.84 11.80 7.77
CA PRO A 138 16.81 12.58 8.52
C PRO A 138 18.26 12.22 8.20
N ARG A 139 18.51 10.96 7.90
CA ARG A 139 19.84 10.51 7.49
C ARG A 139 20.28 11.16 6.18
N ASP A 140 19.38 11.24 5.21
CA ASP A 140 19.70 11.84 3.91
C ASP A 140 19.95 13.33 4.03
N LEU A 141 19.22 14.00 4.91
CA LEU A 141 19.41 15.43 5.16
C LEU A 141 20.72 15.73 5.88
N MET A 142 21.28 14.75 6.56
CA MET A 142 22.52 14.91 7.31
C MET A 142 23.77 14.60 6.48
N ARG A 143 23.62 14.19 5.26
CA ARG A 143 24.75 13.89 4.37
C ARG A 143 25.27 15.11 3.63
#